data_f7c5f2138c27c6b49591c253df093305
#
_entry.id   f7c5f2138c27c6b49591c253df093305
#
_cell.length_a   1.000
_cell.length_b   1.000
_cell.length_c   1.000
_cell.angle_alpha   90.00
_cell.angle_beta   90.00
_cell.angle_gamma   90.00
#
_symmetry.space_group_name_H-M   'P 1'
#
loop_
_entity.id
_entity.type
_entity.pdbx_description
1 polymer ?
#
loop_
_entity_poly.entity_id
_entity_poly.type
_entity_poly.pdbx_seq_one_letter_code
_entity_poly.pdbx_strand_id
1 'polypeptide(L)'
;MNTRRLTCGFALLLGWLTIAAPLHAADEAKWNRETPQQRDTRMKWWRDARFGMFIHWGLYAVPAGHWKGKPVGGIGEWIMNSANIPVAEYEQLAKEFNPVKYDPAEWVRTAKEAGIKYVVITSKHHDGFCLFDSKATTYDMVDATPYAKCLLKPLADECRKQGLKFCVYHSIMDWHHPAQTRPNDKSYNPTKTVPGRKAEYLDYMKQQLKELLETCDPEVLWFDGEWCDWYTEEDARDVYAYLRKLKPQLIINNRVGKGRQGMEGMNKGDREYAGDFG
;
A
#
# COMPACT_ATOMS: atom_id res chain seq x y z
N MET A 1 7.46 20.46 88.72
CA MET A 1 6.41 20.04 87.70
C MET A 1 6.87 20.49 86.33
N ASN A 2 7.53 19.61 85.57
CA ASN A 2 8.11 19.88 84.29
C ASN A 2 7.22 19.21 83.18
N THR A 3 6.55 20.00 82.38
CA THR A 3 5.86 19.56 81.22
C THR A 3 6.73 19.67 79.97
N ARG A 4 7.19 18.54 79.43
CA ARG A 4 7.88 18.45 78.16
C ARG A 4 6.80 18.44 76.99
N ARG A 5 6.95 19.40 76.11
CA ARG A 5 6.19 19.39 74.82
C ARG A 5 6.91 18.51 73.79
N LEU A 6 6.22 17.48 73.31
CA LEU A 6 6.64 16.72 72.11
C LEU A 6 6.21 17.48 70.85
N THR A 7 7.16 17.85 70.04
CA THR A 7 6.91 18.33 68.65
C THR A 7 6.99 17.13 67.73
N CYS A 8 5.83 16.80 67.10
CA CYS A 8 5.74 15.81 66.05
C CYS A 8 6.10 16.49 64.72
N GLY A 9 7.24 16.12 64.13
CA GLY A 9 7.59 16.53 62.77
C GLY A 9 6.94 15.63 61.73
N PHE A 10 6.09 16.19 60.93
CA PHE A 10 5.56 15.52 59.74
C PHE A 10 6.57 15.65 58.58
N ALA A 11 7.18 14.55 58.20
CA ALA A 11 8.00 14.49 57.00
C ALA A 11 7.06 14.20 55.79
N LEU A 12 6.85 15.18 54.91
CA LEU A 12 6.18 14.98 53.64
C LEU A 12 7.15 14.27 52.67
N LEU A 13 6.92 12.97 52.48
CA LEU A 13 7.52 12.22 51.36
C LEU A 13 6.80 12.60 50.06
N LEU A 14 7.42 13.50 49.28
CA LEU A 14 7.04 13.70 47.88
C LEU A 14 7.50 12.48 47.08
N GLY A 15 6.58 11.56 46.86
CA GLY A 15 6.75 10.46 45.94
C GLY A 15 6.73 11.00 44.51
N TRP A 16 7.87 10.93 43.81
CA TRP A 16 7.92 11.14 42.35
C TRP A 16 7.25 9.96 41.69
N LEU A 17 6.02 10.14 41.22
CA LEU A 17 5.39 9.23 40.25
C LEU A 17 6.11 9.44 38.91
N THR A 18 7.09 8.65 38.60
CA THR A 18 7.60 8.49 37.24
C THR A 18 6.51 7.72 36.44
N ILE A 19 5.71 8.44 35.71
CA ILE A 19 4.83 7.83 34.72
C ILE A 19 5.78 7.26 33.65
N ALA A 20 6.03 5.96 33.71
CA ALA A 20 6.70 5.25 32.64
C ALA A 20 5.81 5.38 31.39
N ALA A 21 6.26 6.13 30.40
CA ALA A 21 5.62 6.13 29.10
C ALA A 21 5.55 4.68 28.60
N PRO A 22 4.42 4.22 28.06
CA PRO A 22 4.30 2.86 27.57
C PRO A 22 5.41 2.59 26.56
N LEU A 23 6.09 1.47 26.69
CA LEU A 23 7.17 1.03 25.80
C LEU A 23 6.80 1.14 24.30
N HIS A 24 5.53 1.01 23.98
CA HIS A 24 4.97 1.18 22.64
C HIS A 24 5.19 2.60 22.07
N ALA A 25 4.98 3.65 22.87
CA ALA A 25 5.13 5.04 22.41
C ALA A 25 6.60 5.41 22.16
N ALA A 26 7.55 4.84 22.92
CA ALA A 26 8.97 5.08 22.72
C ALA A 26 9.53 4.40 21.45
N ASP A 27 8.94 3.29 21.04
CA ASP A 27 9.33 2.55 19.84
C ASP A 27 8.69 3.20 18.58
N GLU A 28 7.47 3.69 18.68
CA GLU A 28 6.78 4.43 17.62
C GLU A 28 7.52 5.72 17.24
N ALA A 29 8.10 6.42 18.19
CA ALA A 29 8.88 7.64 17.95
C ALA A 29 10.13 7.45 17.08
N LYS A 30 10.59 6.21 16.85
CA LYS A 30 11.75 5.94 16.00
C LYS A 30 11.40 5.98 14.50
N TRP A 31 10.22 5.52 14.13
CA TRP A 31 9.82 5.38 12.73
C TRP A 31 8.67 6.32 12.34
N ASN A 32 7.87 6.81 13.29
CA ASN A 32 6.81 7.79 13.06
C ASN A 32 7.00 9.01 13.98
N ARG A 33 7.51 10.11 13.43
CA ARG A 33 7.75 11.37 14.17
C ARG A 33 6.62 12.39 13.99
N GLU A 34 5.51 11.97 13.43
CA GLU A 34 4.37 12.85 13.18
C GLU A 34 3.61 13.15 14.48
N THR A 35 3.35 14.42 14.76
CA THR A 35 2.46 14.80 15.86
C THR A 35 1.00 14.56 15.48
N PRO A 36 0.07 14.42 16.47
CA PRO A 36 -1.36 14.31 16.17
C PRO A 36 -1.89 15.45 15.28
N GLN A 37 -1.44 16.67 15.50
CA GLN A 37 -1.85 17.84 14.69
C GLN A 37 -1.33 17.74 13.24
N GLN A 38 -0.12 17.26 13.04
CA GLN A 38 0.43 17.02 11.72
C GLN A 38 -0.35 15.93 10.98
N ARG A 39 -0.67 14.84 11.69
CA ARG A 39 -1.51 13.76 11.17
C ARG A 39 -2.88 14.28 10.76
N ASP A 40 -3.56 15.03 11.63
CA ASP A 40 -4.88 15.59 11.35
C ASP A 40 -4.87 16.52 10.14
N THR A 41 -3.85 17.35 10.01
CA THR A 41 -3.67 18.24 8.85
C THR A 41 -3.50 17.44 7.57
N ARG A 42 -2.65 16.41 7.59
CA ARG A 42 -2.39 15.53 6.44
C ARG A 42 -3.61 14.74 6.02
N MET A 43 -4.35 14.20 7.01
CA MET A 43 -5.53 13.36 6.77
C MET A 43 -6.80 14.15 6.44
N LYS A 44 -6.80 15.47 6.64
CA LYS A 44 -8.00 16.29 6.48
C LYS A 44 -8.66 16.12 5.11
N TRP A 45 -7.90 16.26 4.04
CA TRP A 45 -8.46 16.17 2.69
C TRP A 45 -9.04 14.78 2.40
N TRP A 46 -8.42 13.71 2.93
CA TRP A 46 -8.89 12.34 2.79
C TRP A 46 -10.24 12.13 3.48
N ARG A 47 -10.35 12.62 4.73
CA ARG A 47 -11.60 12.55 5.49
C ARG A 47 -12.72 13.37 4.85
N ASP A 48 -12.40 14.51 4.25
CA ASP A 48 -13.37 15.38 3.58
C ASP A 48 -13.80 14.83 2.21
N ALA A 49 -12.93 14.12 1.51
CA ALA A 49 -13.17 13.60 0.16
C ALA A 49 -14.28 12.56 0.10
N ARG A 50 -14.30 11.58 1.00
CA ARG A 50 -15.32 10.54 1.24
C ARG A 50 -15.71 9.67 0.04
N PHE A 51 -15.52 10.12 -1.20
CA PHE A 51 -15.95 9.42 -2.40
C PHE A 51 -14.80 9.35 -3.42
N GLY A 52 -14.30 8.14 -3.65
CA GLY A 52 -13.22 7.85 -4.58
C GLY A 52 -13.56 6.73 -5.54
N MET A 53 -12.78 6.62 -6.60
CA MET A 53 -12.85 5.54 -7.57
C MET A 53 -11.60 4.67 -7.45
N PHE A 54 -11.79 3.36 -7.31
CA PHE A 54 -10.71 2.39 -7.33
C PHE A 54 -10.70 1.65 -8.66
N ILE A 55 -9.56 1.64 -9.37
CA ILE A 55 -9.37 0.97 -10.65
C ILE A 55 -8.36 -0.17 -10.46
N HIS A 56 -8.83 -1.42 -10.55
CA HIS A 56 -7.95 -2.57 -10.72
C HIS A 56 -7.71 -2.81 -12.19
N TRP A 57 -6.48 -2.60 -12.67
CA TRP A 57 -6.12 -2.79 -14.05
C TRP A 57 -4.70 -3.35 -14.17
N GLY A 58 -4.50 -4.29 -15.09
CA GLY A 58 -3.24 -4.99 -15.29
C GLY A 58 -3.39 -6.09 -16.32
N LEU A 59 -2.41 -6.97 -16.43
CA LEU A 59 -2.44 -8.08 -17.41
C LEU A 59 -3.64 -9.00 -17.25
N TYR A 60 -4.18 -9.12 -16.04
CA TYR A 60 -5.40 -9.89 -15.76
C TYR A 60 -6.65 -9.40 -16.50
N ALA A 61 -6.62 -8.19 -17.05
CA ALA A 61 -7.70 -7.69 -17.89
C ALA A 61 -7.73 -8.38 -19.27
N VAL A 62 -6.61 -8.90 -19.76
CA VAL A 62 -6.52 -9.61 -21.05
C VAL A 62 -7.35 -10.89 -21.05
N PRO A 63 -7.16 -11.82 -20.11
CA PRO A 63 -7.95 -13.05 -20.06
C PRO A 63 -9.39 -12.82 -19.60
N ALA A 64 -9.72 -11.69 -18.97
CA ALA A 64 -11.07 -11.29 -18.59
C ALA A 64 -11.87 -12.39 -17.91
N GLY A 65 -11.28 -13.06 -16.92
CA GLY A 65 -11.91 -14.13 -16.14
C GLY A 65 -11.93 -15.51 -16.81
N HIS A 66 -11.26 -15.68 -17.96
CA HIS A 66 -11.16 -16.96 -18.66
C HIS A 66 -9.70 -17.38 -18.85
N TRP A 67 -9.42 -18.67 -18.77
CA TRP A 67 -8.11 -19.20 -19.09
C TRP A 67 -8.22 -20.48 -19.93
N LYS A 68 -7.54 -20.49 -21.09
CA LYS A 68 -7.59 -21.62 -22.07
C LYS A 68 -9.04 -22.03 -22.40
N GLY A 69 -9.90 -21.02 -22.62
CA GLY A 69 -11.31 -21.24 -23.01
C GLY A 69 -12.25 -21.65 -21.86
N LYS A 70 -11.77 -21.67 -20.61
CA LYS A 70 -12.59 -22.04 -19.45
C LYS A 70 -12.76 -20.83 -18.51
N PRO A 71 -13.95 -20.62 -17.91
CA PRO A 71 -14.14 -19.60 -16.91
C PRO A 71 -13.32 -19.95 -15.65
N VAL A 72 -12.71 -18.95 -15.04
CA VAL A 72 -11.95 -19.05 -13.78
C VAL A 72 -12.74 -18.32 -12.69
N GLY A 73 -13.09 -19.05 -11.63
CA GLY A 73 -13.80 -18.47 -10.48
C GLY A 73 -12.91 -17.54 -9.65
N GLY A 74 -13.56 -16.67 -8.87
CA GLY A 74 -12.90 -15.67 -8.04
C GLY A 74 -12.85 -14.30 -8.71
N ILE A 75 -11.94 -13.45 -8.23
CA ILE A 75 -11.75 -12.08 -8.73
C ILE A 75 -10.68 -12.04 -9.81
N GLY A 76 -10.85 -11.17 -10.80
CA GLY A 76 -10.04 -11.17 -12.03
C GLY A 76 -8.54 -10.97 -11.79
N GLU A 77 -8.16 -10.09 -10.89
CA GLU A 77 -6.77 -9.80 -10.54
C GLU A 77 -6.03 -10.97 -9.87
N TRP A 78 -6.77 -11.99 -9.42
CA TRP A 78 -6.23 -13.23 -8.87
C TRP A 78 -6.16 -14.38 -9.87
N ILE A 79 -6.51 -14.17 -11.15
CA ILE A 79 -6.61 -15.24 -12.14
C ILE A 79 -5.33 -16.07 -12.27
N MET A 80 -4.15 -15.43 -12.17
CA MET A 80 -2.86 -16.13 -12.20
C MET A 80 -2.77 -17.18 -11.09
N ASN A 81 -3.23 -16.84 -9.87
CA ASN A 81 -3.25 -17.78 -8.74
C ASN A 81 -4.42 -18.77 -8.84
N SER A 82 -5.64 -18.29 -9.14
CA SER A 82 -6.85 -19.12 -9.16
C SER A 82 -6.81 -20.22 -10.22
N ALA A 83 -6.23 -19.91 -11.38
CA ALA A 83 -6.04 -20.88 -12.46
C ALA A 83 -4.67 -21.58 -12.40
N ASN A 84 -3.84 -21.26 -11.40
CA ASN A 84 -2.47 -21.78 -11.25
C ASN A 84 -1.62 -21.62 -12.51
N ILE A 85 -1.64 -20.42 -13.11
CA ILE A 85 -0.94 -20.14 -14.36
C ILE A 85 0.56 -20.01 -14.07
N PRO A 86 1.43 -20.75 -14.76
CA PRO A 86 2.87 -20.58 -14.64
C PRO A 86 3.32 -19.15 -15.02
N VAL A 87 4.35 -18.64 -14.35
CA VAL A 87 4.90 -17.29 -14.63
C VAL A 87 5.20 -17.12 -16.11
N ALA A 88 5.92 -18.08 -16.71
CA ALA A 88 6.31 -18.02 -18.13
C ALA A 88 5.12 -18.01 -19.13
N GLU A 89 3.95 -18.53 -18.73
CA GLU A 89 2.74 -18.42 -19.55
C GLU A 89 2.03 -17.10 -19.31
N TYR A 90 1.95 -16.65 -18.04
CA TYR A 90 1.24 -15.43 -17.67
C TYR A 90 1.91 -14.18 -18.23
N GLU A 91 3.23 -14.11 -18.20
CA GLU A 91 3.97 -12.94 -18.73
C GLU A 91 3.79 -12.76 -20.25
N GLN A 92 3.37 -13.80 -21.00
CA GLN A 92 3.05 -13.65 -22.42
C GLN A 92 1.84 -12.72 -22.67
N LEU A 93 0.95 -12.54 -21.67
CA LEU A 93 -0.17 -11.61 -21.75
C LEU A 93 0.29 -10.16 -21.97
N ALA A 94 1.51 -9.81 -21.56
CA ALA A 94 2.07 -8.49 -21.82
C ALA A 94 2.13 -8.17 -23.33
N LYS A 95 2.35 -9.18 -24.19
CA LYS A 95 2.37 -9.00 -25.65
C LYS A 95 1.01 -8.67 -26.26
N GLU A 96 -0.07 -8.99 -25.54
CA GLU A 96 -1.45 -8.72 -25.93
C GLU A 96 -2.01 -7.44 -25.28
N PHE A 97 -1.38 -6.97 -24.19
CA PHE A 97 -1.83 -5.81 -23.43
C PHE A 97 -1.50 -4.52 -24.18
N ASN A 98 -2.43 -4.07 -25.02
CA ASN A 98 -2.30 -2.89 -25.89
C ASN A 98 -3.49 -1.94 -25.76
N PRO A 99 -3.57 -1.11 -24.72
CA PRO A 99 -4.73 -0.28 -24.43
C PRO A 99 -4.78 1.00 -25.28
N VAL A 100 -4.85 0.88 -26.59
CA VAL A 100 -4.84 2.03 -27.54
C VAL A 100 -6.03 2.98 -27.39
N LYS A 101 -7.10 2.56 -26.70
CA LYS A 101 -8.28 3.39 -26.41
C LYS A 101 -8.19 4.09 -25.06
N TYR A 102 -7.08 3.94 -24.35
CA TYR A 102 -6.88 4.62 -23.06
C TYR A 102 -6.78 6.13 -23.25
N ASP A 103 -7.75 6.85 -22.67
CA ASP A 103 -7.81 8.31 -22.63
C ASP A 103 -7.91 8.77 -21.16
N PRO A 104 -6.79 9.18 -20.55
CA PRO A 104 -6.78 9.61 -19.16
C PRO A 104 -7.60 10.89 -18.95
N ALA A 105 -7.71 11.77 -19.94
CA ALA A 105 -8.49 13.00 -19.83
C ALA A 105 -9.98 12.70 -19.74
N GLU A 106 -10.47 11.77 -20.55
CA GLU A 106 -11.86 11.31 -20.50
C GLU A 106 -12.17 10.56 -19.20
N TRP A 107 -11.27 9.69 -18.77
CA TRP A 107 -11.45 8.95 -17.50
C TRP A 107 -11.62 9.89 -16.33
N VAL A 108 -10.72 10.88 -16.20
CA VAL A 108 -10.75 11.85 -15.11
C VAL A 108 -11.96 12.77 -15.21
N ARG A 109 -12.34 13.20 -16.42
CA ARG A 109 -13.55 14.00 -16.63
C ARG A 109 -14.80 13.26 -16.18
N THR A 110 -14.96 12.00 -16.60
CA THR A 110 -16.08 11.15 -16.21
C THR A 110 -16.14 10.92 -14.70
N ALA A 111 -14.99 10.65 -14.07
CA ALA A 111 -14.90 10.52 -12.61
C ALA A 111 -15.32 11.81 -11.89
N LYS A 112 -14.87 12.96 -12.37
CA LYS A 112 -15.20 14.27 -11.81
C LYS A 112 -16.69 14.58 -11.93
N GLU A 113 -17.29 14.33 -13.09
CA GLU A 113 -18.73 14.52 -13.35
C GLU A 113 -19.57 13.60 -12.43
N ALA A 114 -19.09 12.41 -12.12
CA ALA A 114 -19.71 11.50 -11.15
C ALA A 114 -19.53 11.94 -9.66
N GLY A 115 -18.82 13.04 -9.41
CA GLY A 115 -18.58 13.56 -8.06
C GLY A 115 -17.39 12.95 -7.33
N ILE A 116 -16.59 12.10 -7.99
CA ILE A 116 -15.36 11.49 -7.46
C ILE A 116 -14.36 12.57 -7.05
N LYS A 117 -13.67 12.38 -5.94
CA LYS A 117 -12.68 13.31 -5.39
C LYS A 117 -11.24 12.81 -5.53
N TYR A 118 -11.06 11.51 -5.62
CA TYR A 118 -9.74 10.88 -5.80
C TYR A 118 -9.87 9.58 -6.60
N VAL A 119 -8.82 9.25 -7.32
CA VAL A 119 -8.69 8.01 -8.09
C VAL A 119 -7.55 7.20 -7.53
N VAL A 120 -7.79 5.92 -7.22
CA VAL A 120 -6.76 4.94 -6.88
C VAL A 120 -6.64 3.97 -8.04
N ILE A 121 -5.45 3.75 -8.56
CA ILE A 121 -5.19 2.76 -9.61
C ILE A 121 -4.05 1.82 -9.19
N THR A 122 -4.13 0.57 -9.60
CA THR A 122 -3.04 -0.39 -9.42
C THR A 122 -1.80 0.07 -10.17
N SER A 123 -0.69 0.29 -9.44
CA SER A 123 0.63 0.51 -10.05
C SER A 123 1.32 -0.81 -10.36
N LYS A 124 1.20 -1.77 -9.44
CA LYS A 124 1.62 -3.16 -9.54
C LYS A 124 0.69 -3.99 -8.65
N HIS A 125 0.04 -5.02 -9.21
CA HIS A 125 -0.71 -6.00 -8.43
C HIS A 125 0.19 -7.20 -8.06
N HIS A 126 -0.36 -8.25 -7.48
CA HIS A 126 0.38 -9.44 -7.04
C HIS A 126 1.09 -10.17 -8.19
N ASP A 127 0.62 -10.01 -9.43
CA ASP A 127 1.25 -10.57 -10.64
C ASP A 127 2.61 -9.96 -11.00
N GLY A 128 3.01 -8.89 -10.31
CA GLY A 128 4.29 -8.22 -10.47
C GLY A 128 4.39 -7.27 -11.65
N PHE A 129 3.36 -7.18 -12.51
CA PHE A 129 3.39 -6.31 -13.68
C PHE A 129 3.19 -4.83 -13.32
N CYS A 130 4.10 -3.98 -13.79
CA CYS A 130 4.08 -2.54 -13.50
C CYS A 130 3.34 -1.76 -14.58
N LEU A 131 2.32 -0.96 -14.22
CA LEU A 131 1.63 -0.05 -15.15
C LEU A 131 2.40 1.26 -15.41
N PHE A 132 3.60 1.39 -14.88
CA PHE A 132 4.51 2.54 -15.04
C PHE A 132 5.87 2.09 -15.57
N ASP A 133 6.68 3.03 -16.05
CA ASP A 133 8.06 2.81 -16.49
C ASP A 133 8.94 2.61 -15.25
N SER A 134 9.29 1.37 -14.91
CA SER A 134 10.12 1.04 -13.75
C SER A 134 11.56 0.73 -14.17
N LYS A 135 12.53 1.34 -13.52
CA LYS A 135 13.94 1.01 -13.75
C LYS A 135 14.42 -0.19 -12.92
N ALA A 136 13.54 -0.71 -12.06
CA ALA A 136 13.80 -1.91 -11.27
C ALA A 136 13.51 -3.23 -12.04
N THR A 137 12.72 -3.16 -13.13
CA THR A 137 12.32 -4.33 -13.92
C THR A 137 12.01 -3.94 -15.36
N THR A 138 12.10 -4.89 -16.28
CA THR A 138 11.57 -4.78 -17.65
C THR A 138 10.17 -5.40 -17.79
N TYR A 139 9.59 -5.89 -16.69
CA TYR A 139 8.23 -6.42 -16.68
C TYR A 139 7.23 -5.31 -16.39
N ASP A 140 7.14 -4.39 -17.34
CA ASP A 140 6.32 -3.19 -17.23
C ASP A 140 5.67 -2.78 -18.56
N MET A 141 4.87 -1.72 -18.52
CA MET A 141 4.13 -1.21 -19.67
C MET A 141 5.00 -0.71 -20.83
N VAL A 142 6.19 -0.22 -20.54
CA VAL A 142 7.07 0.40 -21.55
C VAL A 142 7.89 -0.66 -22.26
N ASP A 143 8.48 -1.58 -21.50
CA ASP A 143 9.42 -2.56 -22.01
C ASP A 143 8.75 -3.86 -22.51
N ALA A 144 7.66 -4.30 -21.84
CA ALA A 144 7.07 -5.61 -22.11
C ALA A 144 5.86 -5.59 -23.05
N THR A 145 5.27 -4.42 -23.33
CA THR A 145 4.01 -4.35 -24.09
C THR A 145 4.15 -3.65 -25.45
N PRO A 146 3.28 -3.95 -26.43
CA PRO A 146 3.25 -3.20 -27.70
C PRO A 146 2.77 -1.75 -27.52
N TYR A 147 2.13 -1.40 -26.42
CA TYR A 147 1.73 -0.04 -26.10
C TYR A 147 2.94 0.88 -25.83
N ALA A 148 3.98 0.35 -25.22
CA ALA A 148 5.29 0.98 -24.97
C ALA A 148 5.21 2.40 -24.38
N LYS A 149 4.25 2.65 -23.47
CA LYS A 149 4.06 3.94 -22.78
C LYS A 149 3.60 3.73 -21.35
N CYS A 150 4.06 4.59 -20.45
CA CYS A 150 3.57 4.66 -19.07
C CYS A 150 2.08 5.03 -19.05
N LEU A 151 1.27 4.29 -18.28
CA LEU A 151 -0.15 4.60 -18.09
C LEU A 151 -0.40 5.55 -16.91
N LEU A 152 0.43 5.50 -15.88
CA LEU A 152 0.15 6.20 -14.61
C LEU A 152 0.47 7.69 -14.68
N LYS A 153 1.59 8.07 -15.30
CA LYS A 153 1.99 9.49 -15.36
C LYS A 153 0.94 10.37 -16.07
N PRO A 154 0.41 10.00 -17.25
CA PRO A 154 -0.63 10.78 -17.89
C PRO A 154 -1.93 10.88 -17.06
N LEU A 155 -2.30 9.80 -16.34
CA LEU A 155 -3.47 9.81 -15.48
C LEU A 155 -3.26 10.74 -14.27
N ALA A 156 -2.08 10.70 -13.67
CA ALA A 156 -1.72 11.57 -12.56
C ALA A 156 -1.75 13.05 -12.96
N ASP A 157 -1.24 13.37 -14.16
CA ASP A 157 -1.26 14.74 -14.69
C ASP A 157 -2.69 15.23 -14.95
N GLU A 158 -3.54 14.40 -15.54
CA GLU A 158 -4.95 14.76 -15.77
C GLU A 158 -5.73 14.89 -14.45
N CYS A 159 -5.48 14.03 -13.44
CA CYS A 159 -6.06 14.19 -12.13
C CYS A 159 -5.74 15.58 -11.54
N ARG A 160 -4.45 15.98 -11.55
CA ARG A 160 -4.03 17.29 -11.07
C ARG A 160 -4.68 18.44 -11.85
N LYS A 161 -4.65 18.36 -13.15
CA LYS A 161 -5.23 19.36 -14.06
C LYS A 161 -6.72 19.57 -13.82
N GLN A 162 -7.47 18.51 -13.58
CA GLN A 162 -8.92 18.53 -13.38
C GLN A 162 -9.34 18.66 -11.91
N GLY A 163 -8.38 18.68 -10.96
CA GLY A 163 -8.62 18.91 -9.53
C GLY A 163 -9.02 17.66 -8.74
N LEU A 164 -8.71 16.45 -9.23
CA LEU A 164 -8.84 15.21 -8.48
C LEU A 164 -7.49 14.84 -7.85
N LYS A 165 -7.54 14.11 -6.72
CA LYS A 165 -6.34 13.54 -6.11
C LYS A 165 -5.99 12.22 -6.81
N PHE A 166 -4.71 12.05 -7.18
CA PHE A 166 -4.19 10.82 -7.75
C PHE A 166 -3.58 9.96 -6.64
N CYS A 167 -3.94 8.68 -6.61
CA CYS A 167 -3.50 7.71 -5.63
C CYS A 167 -3.14 6.40 -6.33
N VAL A 168 -2.23 5.61 -5.74
CA VAL A 168 -1.84 4.31 -6.31
C VAL A 168 -1.98 3.20 -5.28
N TYR A 169 -2.38 2.04 -5.77
CA TYR A 169 -2.27 0.76 -5.08
C TYR A 169 -0.94 0.10 -5.47
N HIS A 170 -0.24 -0.50 -4.52
CA HIS A 170 1.00 -1.23 -4.76
C HIS A 170 1.07 -2.50 -3.91
N SER A 171 1.20 -3.64 -4.56
CA SER A 171 1.31 -4.92 -3.87
C SER A 171 2.68 -5.12 -3.22
N ILE A 172 2.68 -5.55 -1.95
CA ILE A 172 3.86 -6.07 -1.23
C ILE A 172 4.24 -7.45 -1.80
N MET A 173 3.23 -8.24 -2.16
CA MET A 173 3.38 -9.55 -2.77
C MET A 173 3.78 -9.42 -4.24
N ASP A 174 4.62 -10.33 -4.74
CA ASP A 174 5.02 -10.36 -6.15
C ASP A 174 5.20 -11.82 -6.62
N TRP A 175 4.33 -12.24 -7.52
CA TRP A 175 4.36 -13.62 -8.06
C TRP A 175 5.37 -13.81 -9.18
N HIS A 176 5.95 -12.72 -9.69
CA HIS A 176 6.89 -12.75 -10.80
C HIS A 176 8.35 -12.62 -10.34
N HIS A 177 8.61 -11.83 -9.29
CA HIS A 177 9.98 -11.52 -8.88
C HIS A 177 10.75 -12.76 -8.43
N PRO A 178 11.98 -13.00 -8.95
CA PRO A 178 12.72 -14.25 -8.71
C PRO A 178 13.19 -14.45 -7.26
N ALA A 179 13.13 -13.41 -6.41
CA ALA A 179 13.36 -13.56 -4.96
C ALA A 179 12.12 -14.04 -4.21
N GLN A 180 10.98 -14.16 -4.86
CA GLN A 180 9.76 -14.73 -4.30
C GLN A 180 9.37 -16.01 -5.02
N THR A 181 8.86 -17.00 -4.28
CA THR A 181 8.29 -18.21 -4.84
C THR A 181 6.80 -18.22 -4.58
N ARG A 182 6.01 -18.56 -5.59
CA ARG A 182 4.59 -18.81 -5.46
C ARG A 182 4.36 -20.29 -5.20
N PRO A 183 3.75 -20.69 -4.06
CA PRO A 183 3.33 -22.07 -3.84
C PRO A 183 2.29 -22.49 -4.89
N ASN A 184 2.28 -23.76 -5.22
CA ASN A 184 1.40 -24.33 -6.23
C ASN A 184 0.06 -24.82 -5.61
N ASP A 185 -0.45 -24.15 -4.58
CA ASP A 185 -1.52 -24.64 -3.72
C ASP A 185 -2.75 -23.74 -3.62
N LYS A 186 -2.86 -22.68 -4.41
CA LYS A 186 -3.98 -21.70 -4.39
C LYS A 186 -4.23 -21.04 -3.01
N SER A 187 -3.24 -21.04 -2.12
CA SER A 187 -3.39 -20.42 -0.80
C SER A 187 -3.50 -18.90 -0.88
N TYR A 188 -4.13 -18.30 0.13
CA TYR A 188 -4.12 -16.84 0.31
C TYR A 188 -2.74 -16.29 0.68
N ASN A 189 -1.77 -17.14 1.03
CA ASN A 189 -0.39 -16.79 1.30
C ASN A 189 0.53 -17.29 0.18
N PRO A 190 0.34 -16.78 -1.06
CA PRO A 190 0.88 -17.40 -2.27
C PRO A 190 2.34 -17.06 -2.53
N THR A 191 3.02 -16.30 -1.64
CA THR A 191 4.45 -16.08 -1.80
C THR A 191 5.25 -16.46 -0.57
N LYS A 192 6.45 -16.98 -0.85
CA LYS A 192 7.54 -17.14 0.13
C LYS A 192 8.78 -16.50 -0.46
N THR A 193 9.62 -15.87 0.36
CA THR A 193 10.93 -15.44 -0.13
C THR A 193 11.86 -16.63 -0.32
N VAL A 194 12.66 -16.57 -1.35
CA VAL A 194 13.81 -17.48 -1.52
C VAL A 194 14.77 -17.21 -0.35
N PRO A 195 15.27 -18.24 0.34
CA PRO A 195 16.20 -18.07 1.44
C PRO A 195 17.37 -17.14 1.09
N GLY A 196 17.60 -16.13 1.95
CA GLY A 196 18.65 -15.15 1.75
C GLY A 196 18.35 -14.01 0.78
N ARG A 197 17.21 -14.01 0.06
CA ARG A 197 16.90 -12.99 -0.95
C ARG A 197 15.81 -11.98 -0.52
N LYS A 198 15.41 -11.98 0.73
CA LYS A 198 14.38 -11.05 1.22
C LYS A 198 14.79 -9.57 1.07
N ALA A 199 16.03 -9.25 1.43
CA ALA A 199 16.54 -7.88 1.33
C ALA A 199 16.55 -7.38 -0.13
N GLU A 200 16.96 -8.23 -1.07
CA GLU A 200 16.91 -7.93 -2.51
C GLU A 200 15.50 -7.52 -2.96
N TYR A 201 14.47 -8.25 -2.52
CA TYR A 201 13.10 -7.91 -2.87
C TYR A 201 12.62 -6.61 -2.20
N LEU A 202 12.98 -6.38 -0.95
CA LEU A 202 12.62 -5.13 -0.26
C LEU A 202 13.27 -3.91 -0.91
N ASP A 203 14.52 -4.03 -1.36
CA ASP A 203 15.22 -2.96 -2.10
C ASP A 203 14.56 -2.70 -3.47
N TYR A 204 14.21 -3.77 -4.19
CA TYR A 204 13.44 -3.69 -5.44
C TYR A 204 12.11 -2.95 -5.24
N MET A 205 11.32 -3.34 -4.23
CA MET A 205 10.04 -2.68 -3.93
C MET A 205 10.24 -1.21 -3.54
N LYS A 206 11.23 -0.89 -2.71
CA LYS A 206 11.55 0.49 -2.33
C LYS A 206 11.95 1.35 -3.52
N GLN A 207 12.72 0.79 -4.46
CA GLN A 207 13.07 1.50 -5.70
C GLN A 207 11.80 1.82 -6.50
N GLN A 208 10.90 0.87 -6.72
CA GLN A 208 9.63 1.09 -7.42
C GLN A 208 8.76 2.16 -6.72
N LEU A 209 8.67 2.11 -5.40
CA LEU A 209 7.92 3.11 -4.63
C LEU A 209 8.52 4.51 -4.76
N LYS A 210 9.84 4.63 -4.78
CA LYS A 210 10.53 5.90 -5.02
C LYS A 210 10.24 6.43 -6.42
N GLU A 211 10.33 5.58 -7.44
CA GLU A 211 10.03 5.93 -8.83
C GLU A 211 8.58 6.45 -8.98
N LEU A 212 7.62 5.81 -8.33
CA LEU A 212 6.22 6.26 -8.31
C LEU A 212 6.07 7.64 -7.65
N LEU A 213 6.75 7.90 -6.53
CA LEU A 213 6.72 9.20 -5.87
C LEU A 213 7.34 10.30 -6.74
N GLU A 214 8.47 10.01 -7.41
CA GLU A 214 9.18 10.97 -8.25
C GLU A 214 8.45 11.26 -9.57
N THR A 215 7.80 10.25 -10.16
CA THR A 215 7.20 10.36 -11.49
C THR A 215 5.73 10.76 -11.44
N CYS A 216 4.95 10.17 -10.55
CA CYS A 216 3.51 10.32 -10.49
C CYS A 216 3.04 11.19 -9.31
N ASP A 217 3.86 11.34 -8.28
CA ASP A 217 3.58 12.12 -7.07
C ASP A 217 2.20 11.82 -6.43
N PRO A 218 1.88 10.54 -6.13
CA PRO A 218 0.58 10.15 -5.59
C PRO A 218 0.36 10.71 -4.19
N GLU A 219 -0.89 11.03 -3.84
CA GLU A 219 -1.28 11.49 -2.51
C GLU A 219 -1.48 10.36 -1.51
N VAL A 220 -1.76 9.16 -2.02
CA VAL A 220 -1.95 7.94 -1.23
C VAL A 220 -1.18 6.79 -1.87
N LEU A 221 -0.49 6.02 -1.03
CA LEU A 221 -0.03 4.67 -1.33
C LEU A 221 -0.92 3.66 -0.58
N TRP A 222 -1.64 2.88 -1.36
CA TRP A 222 -2.50 1.79 -0.86
C TRP A 222 -1.77 0.47 -1.01
N PHE A 223 -1.20 -0.03 0.09
CA PHE A 223 -0.54 -1.33 0.12
C PHE A 223 -1.54 -2.47 0.24
N ASP A 224 -1.10 -3.66 -0.16
CA ASP A 224 -1.81 -4.92 -0.06
C ASP A 224 -0.82 -6.09 -0.09
N GLY A 225 -1.23 -7.28 0.40
CA GLY A 225 -0.34 -8.45 0.44
C GLY A 225 0.51 -8.56 1.72
N GLU A 226 0.21 -7.76 2.74
CA GLU A 226 0.91 -7.72 4.03
C GLU A 226 0.80 -9.02 4.83
N TRP A 227 -0.17 -9.87 4.51
CA TRP A 227 -0.40 -11.15 5.18
C TRP A 227 0.62 -12.24 4.85
N CYS A 228 1.51 -12.03 3.87
CA CYS A 228 2.61 -12.97 3.60
C CYS A 228 3.50 -13.16 4.84
N ASP A 229 3.84 -14.42 5.16
CA ASP A 229 4.60 -14.76 6.38
C ASP A 229 6.01 -14.16 6.40
N TRP A 230 6.61 -13.97 5.23
CA TRP A 230 7.95 -13.42 5.10
C TRP A 230 8.03 -11.92 5.40
N TYR A 231 6.93 -11.19 5.22
CA TYR A 231 6.88 -9.76 5.49
C TYR A 231 6.60 -9.53 6.98
N THR A 232 7.49 -8.85 7.66
CA THR A 232 7.44 -8.65 9.10
C THR A 232 7.02 -7.24 9.48
N GLU A 233 6.70 -7.03 10.75
CA GLU A 233 6.41 -5.69 11.28
C GLU A 233 7.64 -4.76 11.18
N GLU A 234 8.86 -5.30 11.31
CA GLU A 234 10.10 -4.54 11.13
C GLU A 234 10.25 -4.05 9.68
N ASP A 235 9.98 -4.92 8.69
CA ASP A 235 9.96 -4.54 7.28
C ASP A 235 8.94 -3.42 7.02
N ALA A 236 7.75 -3.55 7.63
CA ALA A 236 6.68 -2.57 7.49
C ALA A 236 7.09 -1.19 8.01
N ARG A 237 7.69 -1.15 9.21
CA ARG A 237 8.17 0.10 9.83
C ARG A 237 9.28 0.75 9.00
N ASP A 238 10.19 -0.05 8.45
CA ASP A 238 11.27 0.42 7.59
C ASP A 238 10.73 1.00 6.27
N VAL A 239 9.79 0.33 5.61
CA VAL A 239 9.12 0.83 4.40
C VAL A 239 8.34 2.11 4.71
N TYR A 240 7.59 2.15 5.80
CA TYR A 240 6.85 3.34 6.22
C TYR A 240 7.78 4.53 6.47
N ALA A 241 8.83 4.34 7.27
CA ALA A 241 9.80 5.40 7.59
C ALA A 241 10.51 5.91 6.32
N TYR A 242 10.89 5.00 5.41
CA TYR A 242 11.48 5.35 4.13
C TYR A 242 10.56 6.26 3.30
N LEU A 243 9.30 5.89 3.15
CA LEU A 243 8.32 6.66 2.38
C LEU A 243 8.00 8.02 3.01
N ARG A 244 7.85 8.06 4.34
CA ARG A 244 7.59 9.29 5.08
C ARG A 244 8.77 10.27 5.01
N LYS A 245 9.99 9.76 4.87
CA LYS A 245 11.18 10.58 4.62
C LYS A 245 11.17 11.19 3.22
N LEU A 246 10.72 10.43 2.21
CA LEU A 246 10.64 10.91 0.83
C LEU A 246 9.49 11.92 0.64
N LYS A 247 8.31 11.63 1.18
CA LYS A 247 7.12 12.47 1.07
C LYS A 247 6.39 12.55 2.41
N PRO A 248 6.70 13.54 3.26
CA PRO A 248 6.07 13.69 4.58
C PRO A 248 4.53 13.82 4.56
N GLN A 249 3.93 14.28 3.48
CA GLN A 249 2.48 14.42 3.33
C GLN A 249 1.78 13.16 2.78
N LEU A 250 2.54 12.13 2.42
CA LEU A 250 1.99 10.91 1.86
C LEU A 250 1.05 10.21 2.85
N ILE A 251 -0.13 9.85 2.39
CA ILE A 251 -1.04 8.98 3.13
C ILE A 251 -0.72 7.54 2.76
N ILE A 252 -0.55 6.72 3.77
CA ILE A 252 -0.22 5.29 3.64
C ILE A 252 -1.27 4.52 4.43
N ASN A 253 -1.90 3.50 3.81
CA ASN A 253 -2.88 2.68 4.50
C ASN A 253 -2.24 1.74 5.52
N ASN A 254 -3.04 1.19 6.42
CA ASN A 254 -2.56 0.30 7.48
C ASN A 254 -2.10 -1.07 6.97
N ARG A 255 -2.36 -1.41 5.70
CA ARG A 255 -1.82 -2.62 5.07
C ARG A 255 -0.33 -2.56 4.77
N VAL A 256 0.34 -1.43 4.97
CA VAL A 256 1.79 -1.40 4.99
C VAL A 256 2.35 -2.22 6.15
N GLY A 257 1.56 -2.44 7.23
CA GLY A 257 1.93 -3.13 8.45
C GLY A 257 1.22 -4.47 8.66
N LYS A 258 1.67 -5.18 9.69
CA LYS A 258 1.01 -6.37 10.22
C LYS A 258 -0.09 -5.96 11.23
N GLY A 259 -0.93 -6.88 11.60
CA GLY A 259 -1.91 -6.68 12.68
C GLY A 259 -3.19 -5.96 12.26
N ARG A 260 -3.39 -5.69 10.97
CA ARG A 260 -4.70 -5.28 10.48
C ARG A 260 -5.76 -6.30 10.88
N GLN A 261 -6.81 -5.86 11.54
CA GLN A 261 -7.85 -6.75 12.04
C GLN A 261 -8.95 -6.97 10.99
N GLY A 262 -8.62 -7.72 9.93
CA GLY A 262 -9.57 -8.19 8.92
C GLY A 262 -10.04 -7.11 7.95
N MET A 263 -10.78 -7.54 6.92
CA MET A 263 -11.42 -6.65 5.94
C MET A 263 -12.76 -6.07 6.45
N GLU A 264 -13.20 -6.44 7.63
CA GLU A 264 -14.52 -6.13 8.19
C GLU A 264 -14.59 -4.74 8.84
N GLY A 265 -13.84 -3.78 8.37
CA GLY A 265 -13.51 -2.54 9.07
C GLY A 265 -14.64 -1.61 9.43
N MET A 266 -15.77 -1.61 8.76
CA MET A 266 -16.75 -0.52 8.95
C MET A 266 -17.86 -0.78 9.98
N ASN A 267 -18.07 -2.01 10.44
CA ASN A 267 -19.26 -2.36 11.20
C ASN A 267 -19.02 -3.01 12.58
N LYS A 268 -17.78 -3.13 13.04
CA LYS A 268 -17.51 -3.64 14.40
C LYS A 268 -17.23 -2.49 15.34
N GLY A 269 -18.30 -1.93 15.86
CA GLY A 269 -18.51 -0.67 16.54
C GLY A 269 -17.63 -0.26 17.71
N ASP A 270 -16.65 -1.02 18.18
CA ASP A 270 -15.86 -0.68 19.37
C ASP A 270 -14.35 -0.72 19.13
N ARG A 271 -13.89 -0.65 17.89
CA ARG A 271 -12.47 -0.67 17.57
C ARG A 271 -12.01 0.69 17.11
N GLU A 272 -10.98 1.18 17.75
CA GLU A 272 -10.33 2.46 17.49
C GLU A 272 -9.83 2.63 16.05
N TYR A 273 -9.70 1.51 15.29
CA TYR A 273 -9.20 1.47 13.92
C TYR A 273 -10.09 0.60 13.05
N ALA A 274 -10.93 1.24 12.24
CA ALA A 274 -11.80 0.59 11.29
C ALA A 274 -11.29 0.79 9.85
N GLY A 275 -11.22 -0.29 9.06
CA GLY A 275 -10.84 -0.24 7.66
C GLY A 275 -9.35 -0.05 7.41
N ASP A 276 -9.02 0.39 6.18
CA ASP A 276 -7.63 0.50 5.70
C ASP A 276 -6.91 1.80 6.11
N PHE A 277 -7.62 2.76 6.71
CA PHE A 277 -7.10 4.09 7.09
C PHE A 277 -7.54 4.50 8.51
N GLY A 278 -7.48 3.56 9.43
CA GLY A 278 -7.81 3.78 10.84
C GLY A 278 -6.83 4.72 11.56
#